data_95204759feffded3073d1ebf9313ed03
#
_entry.id   95204759feffded3073d1ebf9313ed03
#
_cell.length_a   1.000
_cell.length_b   1.000
_cell.length_c   1.000
_cell.angle_alpha   90.00
_cell.angle_beta   90.00
_cell.angle_gamma   90.00
#
_symmetry.space_group_name_H-M   'P 1'
#
loop_
_entity.id
_entity.type
_entity.pdbx_description
1 polymer ?
#
loop_
_entity_poly.entity_id
_entity_poly.type
_entity_poly.pdbx_seq_one_letter_code
_entity_poly.pdbx_strand_id
1 'polypeptide(L)'
;RQQNTQRFYLGHDDDILCLAIHPLKDYVATGQVGRDSSIHIWDTETIKPLSVLKGYHQYGVCAVDFSADGKRLASVGIDDNHTIVLWDWKKGEKLSAVRGSKDKIFVVKINPYMPDKLITVGIKHMKFWRRAGGGLIGRKGCIGTLGRTDTMMCAVYGWTEEMAFSGTSTGDVCIWRDLFLIKTVKAHDGPVFSMHALEKGFVTGGKDGVVALWDDTFERCLKTYAIKRAALAPGSKGLLLEDNPSIRAISLGHGHILVGTKNGEILEVDKSGPITLLVQGHMEGEVWGLATHPHLPICATVSDDKTLRIWDLSPSHCMLAVRKLKKGGRCCCFSPDGKALAVGLNDGSFLIVNADTLEDLVSFQHRKDVISEIRFSPGAGKYLAVASCDNFVDIYNVMSSKRVGICKGASSYITHVDWDVRGKLLQVNTGAKEQLFFEAPRGKKQTIPSLEVEKIGWASWTSVLGSCCEGIWPIIGEVTDVTASCLTSDSKVLATGDDFGFVKLFRYPAKGKFGKFKRYVAHSTHVTNVRWTYDDSLLVTIGGADTSLMLWTYEMEGHRDSRQCDSEESDLDSEEDGGYDSDVTRENEIIYTIKALSTNIRPMFGIKPHLQQKEPTLDER
;
A
#
# COMPACT_ATOMS: atom_id res chain seq x y z
N ARG A 1 -12.18 -14.17 -6.18
CA ARG A 1 -12.82 -14.78 -5.01
C ARG A 1 -12.79 -16.32 -5.03
N GLN A 2 -13.08 -16.98 -6.16
CA GLN A 2 -13.17 -18.45 -6.20
C GLN A 2 -11.81 -19.16 -6.12
N GLN A 3 -10.75 -18.55 -6.59
CA GLN A 3 -9.40 -19.14 -6.60
C GLN A 3 -8.48 -18.59 -5.51
N ASN A 4 -8.90 -17.54 -4.81
CA ASN A 4 -8.16 -16.90 -3.71
C ASN A 4 -6.67 -16.62 -4.03
N THR A 5 -6.39 -16.35 -5.29
CA THR A 5 -5.04 -16.03 -5.78
C THR A 5 -4.89 -14.53 -6.01
N GLN A 6 -3.68 -14.03 -5.86
CA GLN A 6 -3.30 -12.66 -6.15
C GLN A 6 -2.22 -12.66 -7.22
N ARG A 7 -2.40 -11.84 -8.25
CA ARG A 7 -1.44 -11.67 -9.35
C ARG A 7 -1.12 -10.21 -9.53
N PHE A 8 0.07 -9.90 -9.99
CA PHE A 8 0.58 -8.54 -10.09
C PHE A 8 0.87 -8.18 -11.55
N TYR A 9 0.42 -6.99 -11.97
CA TYR A 9 0.86 -6.37 -13.20
C TYR A 9 2.07 -5.48 -12.90
N LEU A 10 3.23 -5.83 -13.43
CA LEU A 10 4.52 -5.18 -13.14
C LEU A 10 5.03 -4.31 -14.31
N GLY A 11 4.15 -3.93 -15.24
CA GLY A 11 4.56 -3.18 -16.43
C GLY A 11 4.80 -1.68 -16.21
N HIS A 12 4.35 -1.11 -15.08
CA HIS A 12 4.58 0.29 -14.74
C HIS A 12 5.87 0.47 -13.95
N ASP A 13 6.53 1.60 -14.16
CA ASP A 13 7.77 2.02 -13.49
C ASP A 13 7.58 3.18 -12.51
N ASP A 14 6.35 3.67 -12.34
CA ASP A 14 5.99 4.76 -11.44
C ASP A 14 4.56 4.60 -10.93
N ASP A 15 4.11 5.46 -10.02
CA ASP A 15 2.80 5.41 -9.36
C ASP A 15 1.63 5.46 -10.36
N ILE A 16 0.60 4.65 -10.11
CA ILE A 16 -0.62 4.61 -10.92
C ILE A 16 -1.66 5.55 -10.31
N LEU A 17 -2.13 6.54 -11.07
CA LEU A 17 -3.12 7.52 -10.61
C LEU A 17 -4.56 7.18 -10.99
N CYS A 18 -4.78 6.47 -12.08
CA CYS A 18 -6.12 6.21 -12.58
C CYS A 18 -6.23 4.85 -13.24
N LEU A 19 -7.43 4.30 -13.24
CA LEU A 19 -7.76 3.10 -13.98
C LEU A 19 -9.18 3.17 -14.54
N ALA A 20 -9.41 2.43 -15.62
CA ALA A 20 -10.72 2.16 -16.15
C ALA A 20 -10.82 0.70 -16.58
N ILE A 21 -11.98 0.10 -16.32
CA ILE A 21 -12.26 -1.28 -16.74
C ILE A 21 -12.94 -1.23 -18.10
N HIS A 22 -12.47 -2.04 -19.04
CA HIS A 22 -13.08 -2.21 -20.34
C HIS A 22 -14.53 -2.74 -20.22
N PRO A 23 -15.48 -2.33 -21.08
CA PRO A 23 -16.88 -2.77 -20.99
C PRO A 23 -17.08 -4.28 -20.94
N LEU A 24 -16.22 -5.05 -21.61
CA LEU A 24 -16.24 -6.54 -21.55
C LEU A 24 -15.63 -7.11 -20.26
N LYS A 25 -15.04 -6.26 -19.40
CA LYS A 25 -14.39 -6.62 -18.14
C LYS A 25 -13.13 -7.50 -18.26
N ASP A 26 -12.63 -7.71 -19.45
CA ASP A 26 -11.44 -8.54 -19.73
C ASP A 26 -10.15 -7.72 -19.70
N TYR A 27 -10.24 -6.41 -19.92
CA TYR A 27 -9.11 -5.50 -20.01
C TYR A 27 -9.22 -4.35 -19.01
N VAL A 28 -8.07 -3.83 -18.62
CA VAL A 28 -7.96 -2.64 -17.77
C VAL A 28 -6.98 -1.65 -18.40
N ALA A 29 -7.32 -0.38 -18.39
CA ALA A 29 -6.41 0.71 -18.68
C ALA A 29 -5.93 1.32 -17.37
N THR A 30 -4.62 1.50 -17.22
CA THR A 30 -3.98 2.14 -16.06
C THR A 30 -3.08 3.27 -16.51
N GLY A 31 -3.18 4.43 -15.87
CA GLY A 31 -2.38 5.61 -16.16
C GLY A 31 -1.42 5.93 -15.04
N GLN A 32 -0.13 6.15 -15.37
CA GLN A 32 0.93 6.40 -14.39
C GLN A 32 1.36 7.86 -14.31
N VAL A 33 2.04 8.20 -13.24
CA VAL A 33 2.86 9.41 -13.07
C VAL A 33 4.17 9.28 -13.83
N GLY A 34 4.94 10.33 -13.93
CA GLY A 34 6.30 10.30 -14.45
C GLY A 34 6.50 11.22 -15.65
N ARG A 35 7.77 11.48 -15.96
CA ARG A 35 8.16 12.45 -16.99
C ARG A 35 7.65 12.12 -18.39
N ASP A 36 7.60 10.82 -18.71
CA ASP A 36 7.08 10.27 -19.96
C ASP A 36 5.93 9.31 -19.64
N SER A 37 4.89 9.84 -18.98
CA SER A 37 3.80 9.05 -18.48
C SER A 37 3.12 8.22 -19.56
N SER A 38 2.84 6.97 -19.24
CA SER A 38 2.21 6.01 -20.12
C SER A 38 0.86 5.53 -19.60
N ILE A 39 0.03 5.09 -20.53
CA ILE A 39 -1.19 4.37 -20.23
C ILE A 39 -0.98 2.95 -20.71
N HIS A 40 -1.10 1.98 -19.82
CA HIS A 40 -1.03 0.57 -20.15
C HIS A 40 -2.43 -0.03 -20.21
N ILE A 41 -2.74 -0.69 -21.30
CA ILE A 41 -3.93 -1.53 -21.42
C ILE A 41 -3.46 -2.98 -21.35
N TRP A 42 -3.98 -3.73 -20.40
CA TRP A 42 -3.54 -5.09 -20.13
C TRP A 42 -4.72 -6.02 -19.82
N ASP A 43 -4.51 -7.28 -20.12
CA ASP A 43 -5.50 -8.35 -19.95
C ASP A 43 -5.55 -8.79 -18.49
N THR A 44 -6.75 -8.86 -17.91
CA THR A 44 -6.95 -9.19 -16.49
C THR A 44 -6.75 -10.68 -16.17
N GLU A 45 -6.84 -11.56 -17.16
CA GLU A 45 -6.65 -12.99 -16.98
C GLU A 45 -5.17 -13.37 -17.15
N THR A 46 -4.54 -12.90 -18.22
CA THR A 46 -3.14 -13.25 -18.52
C THR A 46 -2.12 -12.31 -17.87
N ILE A 47 -2.56 -11.15 -17.36
CA ILE A 47 -1.71 -10.07 -16.81
C ILE A 47 -0.66 -9.56 -17.83
N LYS A 48 -0.92 -9.72 -19.11
CA LYS A 48 -0.02 -9.27 -20.17
C LYS A 48 -0.44 -7.92 -20.73
N PRO A 49 0.51 -7.01 -21.05
CA PRO A 49 0.18 -5.76 -21.72
C PRO A 49 -0.31 -6.02 -23.15
N LEU A 50 -1.38 -5.34 -23.53
CA LEU A 50 -1.95 -5.37 -24.88
C LEU A 50 -1.54 -4.15 -25.69
N SER A 51 -1.47 -3.00 -25.05
CA SER A 51 -1.10 -1.73 -25.68
C SER A 51 -0.49 -0.79 -24.65
N VAL A 52 0.49 0.00 -25.06
CA VAL A 52 1.13 1.03 -24.25
C VAL A 52 1.07 2.35 -25.02
N LEU A 53 0.31 3.32 -24.48
CA LEU A 53 0.10 4.62 -25.09
C LEU A 53 1.03 5.66 -24.45
N LYS A 54 1.85 6.33 -25.26
CA LYS A 54 2.88 7.29 -24.82
C LYS A 54 2.92 8.55 -25.68
N GLY A 55 3.64 9.58 -25.20
CA GLY A 55 4.07 10.72 -26.00
C GLY A 55 3.12 11.91 -26.02
N TYR A 56 2.04 11.92 -25.24
CA TYR A 56 1.07 13.04 -25.22
C TYR A 56 0.83 13.63 -23.83
N HIS A 57 1.09 12.88 -22.77
CA HIS A 57 0.95 13.35 -21.40
C HIS A 57 2.31 13.54 -20.77
N GLN A 58 2.50 14.70 -20.15
CA GLN A 58 3.68 14.99 -19.33
C GLN A 58 3.26 14.95 -17.87
N TYR A 59 4.15 14.45 -17.01
CA TYR A 59 4.02 14.37 -15.55
C TYR A 59 2.99 13.37 -15.01
N GLY A 60 2.06 12.87 -15.84
CA GLY A 60 1.12 11.85 -15.40
C GLY A 60 -0.21 11.86 -16.14
N VAL A 61 -1.00 10.83 -15.88
CA VAL A 61 -2.36 10.64 -16.38
C VAL A 61 -3.31 10.57 -15.20
N CYS A 62 -4.18 11.56 -15.04
CA CYS A 62 -5.09 11.64 -13.88
C CYS A 62 -6.46 10.99 -14.09
N ALA A 63 -6.88 10.79 -15.33
CA ALA A 63 -8.18 10.17 -15.62
C ALA A 63 -8.15 9.43 -16.95
N VAL A 64 -8.83 8.29 -16.99
CA VAL A 64 -9.04 7.48 -18.19
C VAL A 64 -10.48 6.94 -18.23
N ASP A 65 -11.03 6.74 -19.41
CA ASP A 65 -12.35 6.13 -19.58
C ASP A 65 -12.45 5.45 -20.94
N PHE A 66 -13.05 4.24 -20.97
CA PHE A 66 -13.34 3.54 -22.22
C PHE A 66 -14.67 3.97 -22.81
N SER A 67 -14.77 3.98 -24.13
CA SER A 67 -16.07 4.06 -24.81
C SER A 67 -16.90 2.81 -24.55
N ALA A 68 -18.22 2.94 -24.60
CA ALA A 68 -19.14 1.81 -24.36
C ALA A 68 -18.94 0.64 -25.33
N ASP A 69 -18.47 0.92 -26.57
CA ASP A 69 -18.11 -0.10 -27.57
C ASP A 69 -16.71 -0.71 -27.35
N GLY A 70 -15.97 -0.22 -26.35
CA GLY A 70 -14.63 -0.67 -26.01
C GLY A 70 -13.53 -0.35 -27.01
N LYS A 71 -13.82 0.42 -28.07
CA LYS A 71 -12.85 0.69 -29.16
C LYS A 71 -11.95 1.87 -28.88
N ARG A 72 -12.43 2.83 -28.10
CA ARG A 72 -11.75 4.09 -27.82
C ARG A 72 -11.43 4.23 -26.34
N LEU A 73 -10.38 4.97 -26.06
CA LEU A 73 -9.98 5.38 -24.71
C LEU A 73 -9.82 6.90 -24.70
N ALA A 74 -10.41 7.58 -23.72
CA ALA A 74 -10.11 8.97 -23.41
C ALA A 74 -9.16 9.03 -22.23
N SER A 75 -8.22 9.98 -22.26
CA SER A 75 -7.28 10.23 -21.18
C SER A 75 -7.07 11.70 -20.91
N VAL A 76 -6.72 12.05 -19.67
CA VAL A 76 -6.41 13.42 -19.25
C VAL A 76 -5.06 13.41 -18.54
N GLY A 77 -4.16 14.31 -18.95
CA GLY A 77 -2.86 14.51 -18.33
C GLY A 77 -2.89 15.47 -17.15
N ILE A 78 -1.86 15.43 -16.33
CA ILE A 78 -1.61 16.40 -15.25
C ILE A 78 -0.64 17.51 -15.66
N ASP A 79 -0.39 17.64 -16.96
CA ASP A 79 0.34 18.78 -17.51
C ASP A 79 -0.40 20.11 -17.27
N ASP A 80 0.30 21.24 -17.44
CA ASP A 80 -0.22 22.61 -17.16
C ASP A 80 -1.55 22.93 -17.83
N ASN A 81 -1.92 22.25 -18.89
CA ASN A 81 -3.17 22.45 -19.62
C ASN A 81 -4.15 21.28 -19.47
N HIS A 82 -3.84 20.27 -18.70
CA HIS A 82 -4.61 19.03 -18.56
C HIS A 82 -5.06 18.53 -19.95
N THR A 83 -4.09 18.18 -20.77
CA THR A 83 -4.32 17.74 -22.15
C THR A 83 -5.24 16.53 -22.18
N ILE A 84 -6.29 16.62 -23.00
CA ILE A 84 -7.27 15.55 -23.22
C ILE A 84 -6.92 14.88 -24.54
N VAL A 85 -6.81 13.56 -24.53
CA VAL A 85 -6.50 12.74 -25.71
C VAL A 85 -7.54 11.65 -25.87
N LEU A 86 -8.00 11.46 -27.10
CA LEU A 86 -8.84 10.34 -27.50
C LEU A 86 -8.01 9.38 -28.36
N TRP A 87 -8.00 8.10 -28.00
CA TRP A 87 -7.17 7.06 -28.60
C TRP A 87 -7.98 5.98 -29.29
N ASP A 88 -7.45 5.46 -30.41
CA ASP A 88 -7.67 4.09 -30.84
C ASP A 88 -6.60 3.23 -30.13
N TRP A 89 -6.96 2.70 -28.97
CA TRP A 89 -5.98 2.04 -28.09
C TRP A 89 -5.45 0.74 -28.68
N LYS A 90 -6.23 0.04 -29.52
CA LYS A 90 -5.78 -1.19 -30.19
C LYS A 90 -4.69 -0.94 -31.22
N LYS A 91 -4.78 0.19 -31.90
CA LYS A 91 -3.74 0.61 -32.86
C LYS A 91 -2.61 1.37 -32.18
N GLY A 92 -2.80 1.83 -30.94
CA GLY A 92 -1.87 2.71 -30.26
C GLY A 92 -1.84 4.13 -30.83
N GLU A 93 -2.87 4.54 -31.57
CA GLU A 93 -2.91 5.81 -32.31
C GLU A 93 -3.78 6.86 -31.62
N LYS A 94 -3.30 8.10 -31.64
CA LYS A 94 -4.08 9.26 -31.24
C LYS A 94 -5.12 9.58 -32.31
N LEU A 95 -6.40 9.61 -31.92
CA LEU A 95 -7.49 10.06 -32.78
C LEU A 95 -7.69 11.59 -32.74
N SER A 96 -7.61 12.17 -31.54
CA SER A 96 -7.81 13.60 -31.31
C SER A 96 -7.11 14.03 -30.02
N ALA A 97 -6.63 15.28 -29.96
CA ALA A 97 -6.09 15.88 -28.76
C ALA A 97 -6.48 17.36 -28.66
N VAL A 98 -6.62 17.83 -27.41
CA VAL A 98 -6.92 19.25 -27.12
C VAL A 98 -6.40 19.64 -25.74
N ARG A 99 -6.09 20.93 -25.57
CA ARG A 99 -5.84 21.51 -24.25
C ARG A 99 -7.16 21.59 -23.47
N GLY A 100 -7.20 21.00 -22.29
CA GLY A 100 -8.39 20.93 -21.44
C GLY A 100 -8.65 22.20 -20.63
N SER A 101 -7.94 22.35 -19.52
CA SER A 101 -8.05 23.49 -18.60
C SER A 101 -6.72 23.76 -17.91
N LYS A 102 -6.53 25.01 -17.43
CA LYS A 102 -5.44 25.35 -16.51
C LYS A 102 -5.71 24.85 -15.09
N ASP A 103 -7.00 24.80 -14.71
CA ASP A 103 -7.41 24.23 -13.43
C ASP A 103 -7.49 22.71 -13.54
N LYS A 104 -7.30 22.02 -12.42
CA LYS A 104 -7.28 20.55 -12.33
C LYS A 104 -8.57 19.93 -12.88
N ILE A 105 -8.42 18.96 -13.76
CA ILE A 105 -9.47 18.07 -14.24
C ILE A 105 -9.36 16.76 -13.46
N PHE A 106 -10.47 16.27 -12.92
CA PHE A 106 -10.50 15.06 -12.10
C PHE A 106 -11.02 13.84 -12.84
N VAL A 107 -12.01 14.04 -13.72
CA VAL A 107 -12.73 12.95 -14.38
C VAL A 107 -12.95 13.27 -15.84
N VAL A 108 -12.81 12.26 -16.68
CA VAL A 108 -13.26 12.22 -18.05
C VAL A 108 -14.26 11.08 -18.21
N LYS A 109 -15.34 11.31 -18.94
CA LYS A 109 -16.32 10.29 -19.30
C LYS A 109 -16.69 10.39 -20.77
N ILE A 110 -16.63 9.27 -21.48
CA ILE A 110 -17.11 9.19 -22.87
C ILE A 110 -18.61 8.91 -22.85
N ASN A 111 -19.35 9.61 -23.71
CA ASN A 111 -20.78 9.40 -23.85
C ASN A 111 -21.05 7.94 -24.32
N PRO A 112 -21.85 7.17 -23.59
CA PRO A 112 -22.08 5.75 -23.92
C PRO A 112 -22.85 5.54 -25.23
N TYR A 113 -23.60 6.55 -25.68
CA TYR A 113 -24.40 6.50 -26.93
C TYR A 113 -23.66 7.12 -28.12
N MET A 114 -22.81 8.13 -27.86
CA MET A 114 -22.10 8.91 -28.86
C MET A 114 -20.60 8.96 -28.57
N PRO A 115 -19.79 7.99 -29.02
CA PRO A 115 -18.37 7.88 -28.66
C PRO A 115 -17.49 9.04 -29.16
N ASP A 116 -18.02 9.96 -29.94
CA ASP A 116 -17.40 11.23 -30.34
C ASP A 116 -17.68 12.39 -29.36
N LYS A 117 -18.53 12.17 -28.35
CA LYS A 117 -18.82 13.14 -27.29
C LYS A 117 -18.21 12.67 -25.97
N LEU A 118 -17.70 13.58 -25.18
CA LEU A 118 -17.21 13.32 -23.85
C LEU A 118 -17.40 14.54 -22.93
N ILE A 119 -17.37 14.31 -21.63
CA ILE A 119 -17.38 15.36 -20.61
C ILE A 119 -16.11 15.28 -19.76
N THR A 120 -15.68 16.45 -19.29
CA THR A 120 -14.62 16.57 -18.29
C THR A 120 -15.09 17.45 -17.14
N VAL A 121 -14.77 17.06 -15.92
CA VAL A 121 -15.10 17.79 -14.69
C VAL A 121 -13.88 18.00 -13.82
N GLY A 122 -13.88 19.06 -13.03
CA GLY A 122 -12.77 19.44 -12.17
C GLY A 122 -13.01 20.74 -11.41
N ILE A 123 -11.93 21.41 -11.02
CA ILE A 123 -12.01 22.70 -10.29
C ILE A 123 -12.66 23.76 -11.17
N LYS A 124 -13.83 24.23 -10.73
CA LYS A 124 -14.64 25.23 -11.50
C LYS A 124 -14.79 24.86 -12.98
N HIS A 125 -14.80 23.56 -13.27
CA HIS A 125 -14.72 23.03 -14.62
C HIS A 125 -15.81 22.00 -14.87
N MET A 126 -16.66 22.28 -15.84
CA MET A 126 -17.60 21.39 -16.51
C MET A 126 -17.59 21.73 -17.96
N LYS A 127 -17.06 20.84 -18.82
CA LYS A 127 -17.02 21.01 -20.26
C LYS A 127 -17.54 19.79 -20.99
N PHE A 128 -18.27 20.09 -22.07
CA PHE A 128 -18.77 19.10 -23.01
C PHE A 128 -17.93 19.22 -24.30
N TRP A 129 -17.42 18.08 -24.75
CA TRP A 129 -16.53 18.00 -25.90
C TRP A 129 -17.13 17.15 -26.99
N ARG A 130 -16.90 17.57 -28.24
CA ARG A 130 -17.26 16.81 -29.42
C ARG A 130 -16.05 16.71 -30.35
N ARG A 131 -15.82 15.52 -30.89
CA ARG A 131 -14.75 15.31 -31.86
C ARG A 131 -15.07 16.03 -33.17
N ALA A 132 -14.06 16.71 -33.72
CA ALA A 132 -14.11 17.37 -35.03
C ALA A 132 -12.76 17.16 -35.73
N GLY A 133 -12.70 16.21 -36.64
CA GLY A 133 -11.45 15.80 -37.28
C GLY A 133 -10.41 15.27 -36.28
N GLY A 134 -9.21 15.82 -36.31
CA GLY A 134 -8.10 15.52 -35.40
C GLY A 134 -8.14 16.27 -34.06
N GLY A 135 -9.16 17.05 -33.77
CA GLY A 135 -9.32 17.84 -32.55
C GLY A 135 -10.62 17.57 -31.81
N LEU A 136 -10.79 18.22 -30.66
CA LEU A 136 -12.01 18.23 -29.86
C LEU A 136 -12.49 19.69 -29.70
N ILE A 137 -13.76 19.95 -29.98
CA ILE A 137 -14.39 21.23 -29.73
C ILE A 137 -15.11 21.18 -28.39
N GLY A 138 -14.67 22.02 -27.43
CA GLY A 138 -15.22 22.08 -26.08
C GLY A 138 -16.14 23.25 -25.85
N ARG A 139 -17.27 23.03 -25.18
CA ARG A 139 -18.20 24.08 -24.71
C ARG A 139 -18.36 23.95 -23.19
N LYS A 140 -18.30 25.07 -22.48
CA LYS A 140 -18.59 25.12 -21.05
C LYS A 140 -20.05 24.83 -20.79
N GLY A 141 -20.34 24.15 -19.68
CA GLY A 141 -21.71 24.00 -19.17
C GLY A 141 -22.31 25.37 -18.82
N CYS A 142 -23.57 25.59 -19.23
CA CYS A 142 -24.32 26.81 -18.97
C CYS A 142 -25.11 26.64 -17.67
N ILE A 143 -24.70 27.32 -16.60
CA ILE A 143 -25.29 27.20 -15.27
C ILE A 143 -26.52 28.09 -15.12
N GLY A 144 -26.58 29.20 -15.85
CA GLY A 144 -27.69 30.16 -15.78
C GLY A 144 -27.84 30.79 -14.39
N THR A 145 -29.07 30.96 -13.95
CA THR A 145 -29.41 31.48 -12.61
C THR A 145 -29.55 30.38 -11.53
N LEU A 146 -29.41 29.10 -11.91
CA LEU A 146 -29.70 27.93 -11.07
C LEU A 146 -28.55 27.49 -10.18
N GLY A 147 -27.35 28.05 -10.33
CA GLY A 147 -26.22 27.58 -9.54
C GLY A 147 -25.01 28.50 -9.57
N ARG A 148 -23.97 28.08 -8.87
CA ARG A 148 -22.63 28.68 -8.86
C ARG A 148 -21.66 27.77 -9.61
N THR A 149 -20.52 28.32 -10.02
CA THR A 149 -19.44 27.55 -10.63
C THR A 149 -18.66 26.84 -9.53
N ASP A 150 -19.19 25.75 -9.03
CA ASP A 150 -18.53 24.95 -7.99
C ASP A 150 -17.52 23.96 -8.61
N THR A 151 -16.67 23.41 -7.75
CA THR A 151 -15.79 22.32 -8.12
C THR A 151 -16.62 21.04 -8.30
N MET A 152 -16.51 20.43 -9.48
CA MET A 152 -17.16 19.16 -9.80
C MET A 152 -16.18 18.04 -9.51
N MET A 153 -16.59 17.10 -8.65
CA MET A 153 -15.72 16.02 -8.14
C MET A 153 -15.85 14.73 -8.96
N CYS A 154 -17.03 14.45 -9.48
CA CYS A 154 -17.34 13.24 -10.24
C CYS A 154 -18.42 13.51 -11.27
N ALA A 155 -18.54 12.63 -12.25
CA ALA A 155 -19.56 12.72 -13.29
C ALA A 155 -19.93 11.35 -13.85
N VAL A 156 -21.15 11.25 -14.37
CA VAL A 156 -21.66 10.06 -15.07
C VAL A 156 -22.67 10.52 -16.12
N TYR A 157 -22.77 9.77 -17.22
CA TYR A 157 -23.84 9.94 -18.19
C TYR A 157 -25.13 9.23 -17.73
N GLY A 158 -26.26 9.80 -18.11
CA GLY A 158 -27.57 9.20 -17.87
C GLY A 158 -27.96 8.15 -18.91
N TRP A 159 -29.26 7.87 -18.98
CA TRP A 159 -29.84 6.84 -19.85
C TRP A 159 -30.18 7.36 -21.24
N THR A 160 -29.88 8.62 -21.52
CA THR A 160 -30.02 9.24 -22.85
C THR A 160 -28.73 9.96 -23.22
N GLU A 161 -28.49 10.15 -24.49
CA GLU A 161 -27.28 10.83 -24.99
C GLU A 161 -27.13 12.29 -24.51
N GLU A 162 -28.23 12.94 -24.11
CA GLU A 162 -28.28 14.33 -23.70
C GLU A 162 -28.08 14.54 -22.20
N MET A 163 -28.31 13.49 -21.39
CA MET A 163 -28.33 13.60 -19.93
C MET A 163 -26.99 13.27 -19.32
N ALA A 164 -26.48 14.17 -18.50
CA ALA A 164 -25.29 13.94 -17.67
C ALA A 164 -25.53 14.45 -16.24
N PHE A 165 -24.78 13.88 -15.29
CA PHE A 165 -24.84 14.24 -13.88
C PHE A 165 -23.43 14.50 -13.36
N SER A 166 -23.31 15.51 -12.49
CA SER A 166 -22.02 15.80 -11.83
C SER A 166 -22.22 16.04 -10.34
N GLY A 167 -21.35 15.46 -9.52
CA GLY A 167 -21.31 15.70 -8.09
C GLY A 167 -20.40 16.87 -7.75
N THR A 168 -20.82 17.73 -6.82
CA THR A 168 -20.10 18.94 -6.43
C THR A 168 -19.33 18.78 -5.12
N SER A 169 -18.39 19.69 -4.89
CA SER A 169 -17.68 19.79 -3.60
C SER A 169 -18.57 20.26 -2.44
N THR A 170 -19.76 20.77 -2.72
CA THR A 170 -20.76 21.22 -1.72
C THR A 170 -21.77 20.14 -1.34
N GLY A 171 -21.76 19.00 -2.05
CA GLY A 171 -22.65 17.86 -1.75
C GLY A 171 -23.88 17.78 -2.63
N ASP A 172 -23.93 18.58 -3.68
CA ASP A 172 -25.05 18.61 -4.61
C ASP A 172 -24.76 17.76 -5.84
N VAL A 173 -25.79 17.20 -6.45
CA VAL A 173 -25.74 16.62 -7.79
C VAL A 173 -26.40 17.58 -8.76
N CYS A 174 -25.65 17.98 -9.77
CA CYS A 174 -26.10 18.82 -10.87
C CYS A 174 -26.62 17.95 -12.01
N ILE A 175 -27.84 18.21 -12.48
CA ILE A 175 -28.50 17.52 -13.58
C ILE A 175 -28.36 18.36 -14.84
N TRP A 176 -27.71 17.81 -15.85
CA TRP A 176 -27.42 18.50 -17.12
C TRP A 176 -28.21 17.86 -18.27
N ARG A 177 -28.75 18.69 -19.13
CA ARG A 177 -29.28 18.28 -20.44
C ARG A 177 -28.51 19.03 -21.52
N ASP A 178 -27.79 18.30 -22.35
CA ASP A 178 -26.79 18.84 -23.26
C ASP A 178 -25.78 19.73 -22.51
N LEU A 179 -25.84 21.03 -22.74
CA LEU A 179 -24.96 22.04 -22.12
C LEU A 179 -25.59 22.76 -20.93
N PHE A 180 -26.89 22.55 -20.66
CA PHE A 180 -27.64 23.38 -19.71
C PHE A 180 -27.87 22.67 -18.40
N LEU A 181 -27.59 23.36 -17.29
CA LEU A 181 -27.97 22.92 -15.95
C LEU A 181 -29.51 23.05 -15.83
N ILE A 182 -30.15 21.90 -15.58
CA ILE A 182 -31.61 21.84 -15.44
C ILE A 182 -32.01 21.99 -13.99
N LYS A 183 -31.28 21.28 -13.08
CA LYS A 183 -31.65 21.20 -11.66
C LYS A 183 -30.44 20.85 -10.83
N THR A 184 -30.48 21.21 -9.56
CA THR A 184 -29.51 20.81 -8.54
C THR A 184 -30.24 20.10 -7.41
N VAL A 185 -29.72 18.96 -6.96
CA VAL A 185 -30.31 18.14 -5.90
C VAL A 185 -29.29 17.92 -4.80
N LYS A 186 -29.65 18.18 -3.55
CA LYS A 186 -28.80 17.90 -2.39
C LYS A 186 -28.69 16.40 -2.20
N ALA A 187 -27.48 15.88 -2.27
CA ALA A 187 -27.21 14.44 -2.15
C ALA A 187 -26.48 14.06 -0.87
N HIS A 188 -25.49 14.84 -0.46
CA HIS A 188 -24.64 14.54 0.67
C HIS A 188 -24.30 15.77 1.50
N ASP A 189 -23.89 15.55 2.76
CA ASP A 189 -23.32 16.58 3.61
C ASP A 189 -21.81 16.66 3.40
N GLY A 190 -21.41 17.45 2.41
CA GLY A 190 -20.03 17.59 1.94
C GLY A 190 -19.81 16.99 0.55
N PRO A 191 -18.60 17.01 0.03
CA PRO A 191 -18.29 16.62 -1.35
C PRO A 191 -18.88 15.27 -1.77
N VAL A 192 -19.43 15.20 -2.97
CA VAL A 192 -19.81 13.96 -3.65
C VAL A 192 -18.58 13.47 -4.42
N PHE A 193 -17.82 12.55 -3.84
CA PHE A 193 -16.55 12.12 -4.44
C PHE A 193 -16.71 11.14 -5.58
N SER A 194 -17.75 10.32 -5.56
CA SER A 194 -17.93 9.28 -6.57
C SER A 194 -19.40 9.07 -6.90
N MET A 195 -19.65 8.70 -8.14
CA MET A 195 -20.94 8.25 -8.60
C MET A 195 -20.77 7.19 -9.70
N HIS A 196 -21.74 6.27 -9.77
CA HIS A 196 -21.74 5.18 -10.72
C HIS A 196 -23.17 4.91 -11.21
N ALA A 197 -23.31 4.59 -12.51
CA ALA A 197 -24.59 4.17 -13.08
C ALA A 197 -24.87 2.70 -12.71
N LEU A 198 -26.11 2.40 -12.32
CA LEU A 198 -26.64 1.06 -12.09
C LEU A 198 -27.44 0.63 -13.33
N GLU A 199 -27.94 -0.60 -13.36
CA GLU A 199 -28.89 -1.02 -14.40
C GLU A 199 -30.17 -0.18 -14.40
N LYS A 200 -30.62 0.22 -13.21
CA LYS A 200 -31.70 1.19 -13.00
C LYS A 200 -31.27 2.18 -11.93
N GLY A 201 -31.13 3.44 -12.31
CA GLY A 201 -30.75 4.51 -11.40
C GLY A 201 -29.22 4.63 -11.20
N PHE A 202 -28.83 5.25 -10.10
CA PHE A 202 -27.46 5.64 -9.83
C PHE A 202 -27.09 5.41 -8.35
N VAL A 203 -25.80 5.37 -8.09
CA VAL A 203 -25.26 5.33 -6.73
C VAL A 203 -24.25 6.45 -6.56
N THR A 204 -24.29 7.11 -5.40
CA THR A 204 -23.34 8.17 -5.02
C THR A 204 -22.69 7.89 -3.68
N GLY A 205 -21.46 8.36 -3.51
CA GLY A 205 -20.74 8.32 -2.25
C GLY A 205 -20.14 9.68 -1.89
N GLY A 206 -20.32 10.06 -0.63
CA GLY A 206 -19.95 11.38 -0.14
C GLY A 206 -18.95 11.36 1.02
N LYS A 207 -18.49 12.55 1.37
CA LYS A 207 -17.62 12.79 2.53
C LYS A 207 -18.28 12.36 3.86
N ASP A 208 -19.60 12.38 3.90
CA ASP A 208 -20.43 12.02 5.06
C ASP A 208 -20.44 10.52 5.39
N GLY A 209 -19.73 9.70 4.60
CA GLY A 209 -19.68 8.25 4.80
C GLY A 209 -20.97 7.54 4.42
N VAL A 210 -21.80 8.16 3.58
CA VAL A 210 -23.08 7.62 3.13
C VAL A 210 -22.97 7.18 1.68
N VAL A 211 -23.50 5.99 1.39
CA VAL A 211 -23.76 5.51 0.02
C VAL A 211 -25.26 5.70 -0.24
N ALA A 212 -25.62 6.46 -1.26
CA ALA A 212 -27.02 6.76 -1.59
C ALA A 212 -27.40 6.17 -2.95
N LEU A 213 -28.53 5.48 -3.00
CA LEU A 213 -29.15 4.97 -4.22
C LEU A 213 -30.19 5.96 -4.73
N TRP A 214 -30.16 6.23 -6.02
CA TRP A 214 -31.02 7.19 -6.69
C TRP A 214 -31.81 6.54 -7.82
N ASP A 215 -32.95 7.12 -8.14
CA ASP A 215 -33.67 6.79 -9.36
C ASP A 215 -32.90 7.20 -10.61
N ASP A 216 -33.44 6.91 -11.78
CA ASP A 216 -32.84 7.18 -13.09
C ASP A 216 -32.77 8.66 -13.46
N THR A 217 -33.45 9.53 -12.71
CA THR A 217 -33.47 10.99 -12.92
C THR A 217 -32.69 11.78 -11.86
N PHE A 218 -32.15 11.14 -10.83
CA PHE A 218 -31.58 11.75 -9.63
C PHE A 218 -32.55 12.66 -8.84
N GLU A 219 -33.83 12.46 -9.02
CA GLU A 219 -34.83 13.28 -8.29
C GLU A 219 -35.21 12.70 -6.94
N ARG A 220 -35.15 11.37 -6.81
CA ARG A 220 -35.55 10.65 -5.59
C ARG A 220 -34.43 9.76 -5.09
N CYS A 221 -34.04 9.99 -3.84
CA CYS A 221 -33.19 9.06 -3.12
C CYS A 221 -34.02 7.83 -2.71
N LEU A 222 -33.65 6.66 -3.20
CA LEU A 222 -34.39 5.42 -2.96
C LEU A 222 -33.97 4.76 -1.65
N LYS A 223 -32.67 4.79 -1.33
CA LYS A 223 -32.10 4.16 -0.14
C LYS A 223 -30.74 4.76 0.19
N THR A 224 -30.41 4.81 1.46
CA THR A 224 -29.09 5.21 1.95
C THR A 224 -28.48 4.13 2.82
N TYR A 225 -27.16 4.00 2.75
CA TYR A 225 -26.38 3.11 3.59
C TYR A 225 -25.30 3.94 4.28
N ALA A 226 -25.41 4.07 5.61
CA ALA A 226 -24.34 4.67 6.40
C ALA A 226 -23.27 3.62 6.71
N ILE A 227 -22.03 3.90 6.39
CA ILE A 227 -20.91 3.01 6.67
C ILE A 227 -20.54 3.15 8.14
N LYS A 228 -20.97 2.18 8.95
CA LYS A 228 -20.75 2.15 10.41
C LYS A 228 -20.34 0.77 10.86
N ARG A 229 -19.60 0.69 11.97
CA ARG A 229 -19.24 -0.59 12.60
C ARG A 229 -20.46 -1.47 12.88
N ALA A 230 -21.53 -0.85 13.37
CA ALA A 230 -22.79 -1.54 13.66
C ALA A 230 -23.54 -2.06 12.43
N ALA A 231 -23.22 -1.56 11.23
CA ALA A 231 -23.83 -1.98 9.96
C ALA A 231 -23.08 -3.14 9.27
N LEU A 232 -21.94 -3.56 9.81
CA LEU A 232 -21.21 -4.68 9.28
C LEU A 232 -21.99 -5.98 9.46
N ALA A 233 -22.00 -6.81 8.43
CA ALA A 233 -22.61 -8.13 8.48
C ALA A 233 -22.00 -8.99 9.60
N PRO A 234 -22.77 -9.85 10.28
CA PRO A 234 -22.26 -10.69 11.38
C PRO A 234 -21.08 -11.60 10.97
N GLY A 235 -21.02 -11.97 9.69
CA GLY A 235 -19.91 -12.74 9.13
C GLY A 235 -18.75 -11.89 8.59
N SER A 236 -18.83 -10.58 8.69
CA SER A 236 -17.73 -9.69 8.28
C SER A 236 -16.62 -9.74 9.32
N LYS A 237 -15.40 -10.01 8.85
CA LYS A 237 -14.21 -10.07 9.71
C LYS A 237 -13.50 -8.72 9.67
N GLY A 238 -12.87 -8.35 10.80
CA GLY A 238 -12.11 -7.12 10.94
C GLY A 238 -12.94 -5.93 11.42
N LEU A 239 -12.28 -4.79 11.54
CA LEU A 239 -12.80 -3.56 12.13
C LEU A 239 -12.70 -2.40 11.14
N LEU A 240 -13.72 -1.55 11.10
CA LEU A 240 -13.57 -0.22 10.51
C LEU A 240 -12.72 0.67 11.41
N LEU A 241 -11.87 1.51 10.82
CA LEU A 241 -11.07 2.47 11.59
C LEU A 241 -11.95 3.47 12.32
N GLU A 242 -13.03 3.93 11.66
CA GLU A 242 -13.99 4.88 12.21
C GLU A 242 -15.38 4.68 11.60
N ASP A 243 -16.40 5.21 12.25
CA ASP A 243 -17.75 5.30 11.68
C ASP A 243 -17.83 6.45 10.67
N ASN A 244 -18.61 6.26 9.62
CA ASN A 244 -18.84 7.21 8.54
C ASN A 244 -17.53 7.67 7.83
N PRO A 245 -16.64 6.74 7.42
CA PRO A 245 -15.46 7.12 6.68
C PRO A 245 -15.86 7.74 5.34
N SER A 246 -15.12 8.76 4.92
CA SER A 246 -15.35 9.42 3.63
C SER A 246 -15.29 8.41 2.48
N ILE A 247 -16.34 8.35 1.66
CA ILE A 247 -16.42 7.46 0.49
C ILE A 247 -15.67 8.13 -0.68
N ARG A 248 -14.65 7.46 -1.18
CA ARG A 248 -13.80 7.99 -2.25
C ARG A 248 -14.06 7.38 -3.61
N ALA A 249 -14.41 6.12 -3.64
CA ALA A 249 -14.67 5.40 -4.87
C ALA A 249 -15.90 4.49 -4.74
N ILE A 250 -16.65 4.38 -5.81
CA ILE A 250 -17.76 3.43 -5.94
C ILE A 250 -17.63 2.73 -7.29
N SER A 251 -17.81 1.41 -7.27
CA SER A 251 -17.87 0.59 -8.46
C SER A 251 -18.90 -0.53 -8.26
N LEU A 252 -19.15 -1.28 -9.33
CA LEU A 252 -20.02 -2.45 -9.27
C LEU A 252 -19.23 -3.72 -9.56
N GLY A 253 -19.48 -4.75 -8.77
CA GLY A 253 -18.91 -6.08 -8.97
C GLY A 253 -19.91 -7.17 -8.64
N HIS A 254 -20.20 -8.05 -9.60
CA HIS A 254 -21.09 -9.20 -9.41
C HIS A 254 -22.47 -8.85 -8.78
N GLY A 255 -23.04 -7.72 -9.17
CA GLY A 255 -24.34 -7.25 -8.66
C GLY A 255 -24.30 -6.53 -7.31
N HIS A 256 -23.12 -6.44 -6.66
CA HIS A 256 -22.90 -5.71 -5.41
C HIS A 256 -22.25 -4.37 -5.65
N ILE A 257 -22.45 -3.44 -4.72
CA ILE A 257 -21.80 -2.14 -4.71
C ILE A 257 -20.46 -2.29 -3.97
N LEU A 258 -19.37 -1.96 -4.64
CA LEU A 258 -18.04 -1.87 -4.04
C LEU A 258 -17.75 -0.45 -3.66
N VAL A 259 -17.26 -0.24 -2.45
CA VAL A 259 -17.02 1.07 -1.86
C VAL A 259 -15.59 1.15 -1.35
N GLY A 260 -14.84 2.13 -1.84
CA GLY A 260 -13.52 2.49 -1.31
C GLY A 260 -13.62 3.69 -0.37
N THR A 261 -12.99 3.60 0.80
CA THR A 261 -12.99 4.69 1.79
C THR A 261 -11.65 5.42 1.84
N LYS A 262 -11.65 6.63 2.38
CA LYS A 262 -10.43 7.40 2.65
C LYS A 262 -9.42 6.62 3.53
N ASN A 263 -9.90 5.70 4.34
CA ASN A 263 -9.07 4.96 5.29
C ASN A 263 -8.41 3.70 4.71
N GLY A 264 -8.41 3.54 3.38
CA GLY A 264 -7.83 2.38 2.71
C GLY A 264 -8.66 1.10 2.82
N GLU A 265 -9.95 1.22 3.16
CA GLU A 265 -10.87 0.10 3.27
C GLU A 265 -11.64 -0.11 1.97
N ILE A 266 -11.85 -1.35 1.58
CA ILE A 266 -12.76 -1.74 0.49
C ILE A 266 -13.90 -2.56 1.09
N LEU A 267 -15.11 -2.10 0.84
CA LEU A 267 -16.34 -2.67 1.36
C LEU A 267 -17.23 -3.17 0.22
N GLU A 268 -18.01 -4.19 0.51
CA GLU A 268 -19.10 -4.65 -0.35
C GLU A 268 -20.41 -4.33 0.36
N VAL A 269 -21.25 -3.56 -0.31
CA VAL A 269 -22.60 -3.21 0.16
C VAL A 269 -23.60 -4.01 -0.65
N ASP A 270 -24.33 -4.89 0.02
CA ASP A 270 -25.46 -5.59 -0.59
C ASP A 270 -26.67 -4.67 -0.67
N LYS A 271 -27.42 -4.72 -1.74
CA LYS A 271 -28.65 -3.93 -1.92
C LYS A 271 -29.71 -4.23 -0.86
N SER A 272 -29.66 -5.41 -0.26
CA SER A 272 -30.53 -5.78 0.89
C SER A 272 -30.15 -5.09 2.20
N GLY A 273 -28.88 -4.67 2.36
CA GLY A 273 -28.43 -3.89 3.50
C GLY A 273 -27.14 -4.29 4.17
N PRO A 274 -26.72 -5.57 4.20
CA PRO A 274 -25.48 -5.97 4.85
C PRO A 274 -24.25 -5.37 4.19
N ILE A 275 -23.31 -4.90 5.02
CA ILE A 275 -22.01 -4.37 4.60
C ILE A 275 -20.93 -5.36 5.00
N THR A 276 -20.11 -5.75 4.03
CA THR A 276 -19.01 -6.68 4.26
C THR A 276 -17.68 -5.98 4.01
N LEU A 277 -16.79 -6.01 4.98
CA LEU A 277 -15.44 -5.52 4.82
C LEU A 277 -14.61 -6.54 4.03
N LEU A 278 -14.03 -6.11 2.89
CA LEU A 278 -13.25 -6.95 2.01
C LEU A 278 -11.75 -6.77 2.19
N VAL A 279 -11.31 -5.52 2.32
CA VAL A 279 -9.90 -5.13 2.42
C VAL A 279 -9.73 -4.07 3.47
N GLN A 280 -8.61 -4.14 4.19
CA GLN A 280 -8.17 -3.14 5.16
C GLN A 280 -6.70 -2.84 4.92
N GLY A 281 -6.25 -1.63 5.22
CA GLY A 281 -4.86 -1.23 5.09
C GLY A 281 -4.57 0.06 5.86
N HIS A 282 -3.32 0.43 5.95
CA HIS A 282 -2.92 1.77 6.35
C HIS A 282 -3.33 2.78 5.27
N MET A 283 -3.46 4.05 5.61
CA MET A 283 -4.16 5.00 4.74
C MET A 283 -3.31 6.17 4.25
N GLU A 284 -2.38 6.67 5.03
CA GLU A 284 -1.67 7.91 4.72
C GLU A 284 -0.23 7.86 5.22
N GLY A 285 0.68 8.41 4.44
CA GLY A 285 2.11 8.34 4.74
C GLY A 285 2.68 6.95 4.54
N GLU A 286 3.68 6.59 5.32
CA GLU A 286 4.42 5.36 5.18
C GLU A 286 4.21 4.42 6.37
N VAL A 287 4.27 3.11 6.13
CA VAL A 287 4.27 2.10 7.18
C VAL A 287 5.71 1.77 7.55
N TRP A 288 6.07 1.97 8.80
CA TRP A 288 7.47 1.88 9.23
C TRP A 288 7.74 0.71 10.17
N GLY A 289 6.91 0.56 11.19
CA GLY A 289 7.14 -0.40 12.25
C GLY A 289 6.34 -1.70 12.06
N LEU A 290 7.02 -2.81 12.27
CA LEU A 290 6.47 -4.15 12.24
C LEU A 290 7.04 -4.96 13.40
N ALA A 291 6.17 -5.63 14.14
CA ALA A 291 6.55 -6.61 15.16
C ALA A 291 5.64 -7.84 15.07
N THR A 292 6.22 -9.02 15.07
CA THR A 292 5.49 -10.28 15.20
C THR A 292 5.41 -10.68 16.67
N HIS A 293 4.27 -11.24 17.07
CA HIS A 293 4.07 -11.67 18.44
C HIS A 293 4.91 -12.93 18.72
N PRO A 294 5.55 -13.04 19.93
CA PRO A 294 6.47 -14.12 20.23
C PRO A 294 5.83 -15.51 20.36
N HIS A 295 4.50 -15.63 20.48
CA HIS A 295 3.81 -16.90 20.73
C HIS A 295 2.51 -17.09 19.95
N LEU A 296 1.98 -16.03 19.31
CA LEU A 296 0.68 -16.06 18.62
C LEU A 296 0.85 -15.66 17.16
N PRO A 297 -0.02 -16.13 16.26
CA PRO A 297 0.00 -15.76 14.85
C PRO A 297 -0.63 -14.36 14.64
N ILE A 298 -0.06 -13.36 15.29
CA ILE A 298 -0.47 -11.95 15.17
C ILE A 298 0.76 -11.05 14.97
N CYS A 299 0.55 -9.90 14.36
CA CYS A 299 1.56 -8.86 14.26
C CYS A 299 0.99 -7.48 14.57
N ALA A 300 1.89 -6.57 14.91
CA ALA A 300 1.59 -5.16 15.11
C ALA A 300 2.26 -4.33 14.01
N THR A 301 1.58 -3.30 13.53
CA THR A 301 2.11 -2.31 12.60
C THR A 301 1.86 -0.90 13.11
N VAL A 302 2.81 0.00 12.83
CA VAL A 302 2.68 1.44 13.10
C VAL A 302 3.08 2.24 11.87
N SER A 303 2.43 3.38 11.67
CA SER A 303 2.53 4.17 10.45
C SER A 303 2.48 5.68 10.74
N ASP A 304 2.84 6.47 9.72
CA ASP A 304 2.66 7.92 9.72
C ASP A 304 1.18 8.33 9.81
N ASP A 305 0.24 7.45 9.47
CA ASP A 305 -1.21 7.64 9.64
C ASP A 305 -1.64 7.76 11.12
N LYS A 306 -0.68 7.73 12.05
CA LYS A 306 -0.90 7.82 13.50
C LYS A 306 -1.77 6.69 14.04
N THR A 307 -1.65 5.49 13.47
CA THR A 307 -2.33 4.31 13.98
C THR A 307 -1.35 3.22 14.38
N LEU A 308 -1.68 2.55 15.47
CA LEU A 308 -1.15 1.25 15.85
C LEU A 308 -2.24 0.22 15.56
N ARG A 309 -1.91 -0.80 14.79
CA ARG A 309 -2.85 -1.85 14.37
C ARG A 309 -2.32 -3.22 14.74
N ILE A 310 -3.22 -4.07 15.20
CA ILE A 310 -2.94 -5.49 15.47
C ILE A 310 -3.68 -6.32 14.42
N TRP A 311 -2.95 -7.24 13.82
CA TRP A 311 -3.42 -8.07 12.71
C TRP A 311 -3.37 -9.54 13.05
N ASP A 312 -4.41 -10.27 12.66
CA ASP A 312 -4.44 -11.72 12.71
C ASP A 312 -3.76 -12.31 11.47
N LEU A 313 -2.73 -13.10 11.66
CA LEU A 313 -2.00 -13.81 10.61
C LEU A 313 -2.52 -15.23 10.37
N SER A 314 -3.51 -15.69 11.16
CA SER A 314 -4.25 -16.93 10.92
C SER A 314 -5.12 -16.80 9.67
N PRO A 315 -5.78 -17.88 9.20
CA PRO A 315 -6.63 -17.82 8.01
C PRO A 315 -7.73 -16.75 7.98
N SER A 316 -8.03 -16.04 9.06
CA SER A 316 -8.98 -14.93 9.04
C SER A 316 -8.40 -13.63 8.48
N HIS A 317 -7.09 -13.41 8.60
CA HIS A 317 -6.32 -12.24 8.14
C HIS A 317 -7.08 -10.93 8.35
N CYS A 318 -7.41 -10.61 9.60
CA CYS A 318 -8.21 -9.42 9.90
C CYS A 318 -7.54 -8.49 10.91
N MET A 319 -7.85 -7.22 10.82
CA MET A 319 -7.47 -6.27 11.84
C MET A 319 -8.25 -6.57 13.13
N LEU A 320 -7.54 -6.99 14.18
CA LEU A 320 -8.11 -7.33 15.48
C LEU A 320 -8.37 -6.09 16.34
N ALA A 321 -7.43 -5.16 16.30
CA ALA A 321 -7.50 -3.94 17.09
C ALA A 321 -6.80 -2.78 16.38
N VAL A 322 -7.25 -1.58 16.66
CA VAL A 322 -6.64 -0.35 16.18
C VAL A 322 -6.68 0.72 17.27
N ARG A 323 -5.59 1.46 17.37
CA ARG A 323 -5.48 2.60 18.28
C ARG A 323 -4.94 3.81 17.54
N LYS A 324 -5.55 4.99 17.74
CA LYS A 324 -5.02 6.27 17.28
C LYS A 324 -3.90 6.74 18.21
N LEU A 325 -2.76 7.08 17.63
CA LEU A 325 -1.59 7.62 18.31
C LEU A 325 -1.60 9.15 18.24
N LYS A 326 -0.88 9.79 19.15
CA LYS A 326 -0.74 11.26 19.13
C LYS A 326 0.15 11.75 17.98
N LYS A 327 1.12 10.94 17.58
CA LYS A 327 2.11 11.21 16.52
C LYS A 327 2.29 9.98 15.64
N GLY A 328 2.91 10.13 14.49
CA GLY A 328 3.24 9.03 13.62
C GLY A 328 4.08 7.97 14.34
N GLY A 329 3.74 6.70 14.14
CA GLY A 329 4.48 5.57 14.68
C GLY A 329 5.65 5.20 13.78
N ARG A 330 6.82 4.92 14.37
CA ARG A 330 8.04 4.60 13.62
C ARG A 330 8.52 3.17 13.81
N CYS A 331 8.44 2.65 15.00
CA CYS A 331 8.87 1.28 15.33
C CYS A 331 8.00 0.68 16.43
N CYS A 332 7.98 -0.63 16.52
CA CYS A 332 7.29 -1.33 17.59
C CYS A 332 7.95 -2.66 17.91
N CYS A 333 7.75 -3.17 19.13
CA CYS A 333 8.29 -4.44 19.58
C CYS A 333 7.41 -5.03 20.70
N PHE A 334 7.04 -6.31 20.58
CA PHE A 334 6.39 -7.03 21.68
C PHE A 334 7.39 -7.38 22.78
N SER A 335 6.92 -7.40 24.02
CA SER A 335 7.67 -7.99 25.13
C SER A 335 7.82 -9.51 24.92
N PRO A 336 8.86 -10.15 25.49
CA PRO A 336 9.08 -11.59 25.31
C PRO A 336 7.92 -12.49 25.78
N ASP A 337 7.12 -12.01 26.74
CA ASP A 337 5.90 -12.69 27.21
C ASP A 337 4.66 -12.38 26.39
N GLY A 338 4.77 -11.49 25.38
CA GLY A 338 3.68 -11.07 24.52
C GLY A 338 2.64 -10.14 25.15
N LYS A 339 2.77 -9.75 26.42
CA LYS A 339 1.74 -8.99 27.14
C LYS A 339 1.84 -7.47 26.98
N ALA A 340 2.99 -6.97 26.59
CA ALA A 340 3.23 -5.56 26.36
C ALA A 340 3.76 -5.32 24.94
N LEU A 341 3.48 -4.13 24.42
CA LEU A 341 3.94 -3.66 23.14
C LEU A 341 4.56 -2.27 23.31
N ALA A 342 5.83 -2.12 23.00
CA ALA A 342 6.51 -0.84 22.95
C ALA A 342 6.37 -0.21 21.57
N VAL A 343 6.13 1.09 21.52
CA VAL A 343 5.92 1.86 20.28
C VAL A 343 6.75 3.14 20.33
N GLY A 344 7.64 3.33 19.36
CA GLY A 344 8.41 4.54 19.15
C GLY A 344 7.73 5.49 18.17
N LEU A 345 7.79 6.79 18.44
CA LEU A 345 7.09 7.82 17.68
C LEU A 345 8.07 8.81 17.01
N ASN A 346 7.53 9.57 16.05
CA ASN A 346 8.29 10.55 15.26
C ASN A 346 8.82 11.75 16.05
N ASP A 347 8.25 12.04 17.23
CA ASP A 347 8.62 13.19 18.04
C ASP A 347 9.63 12.89 19.16
N GLY A 348 10.23 11.69 19.13
CA GLY A 348 11.18 11.25 20.15
C GLY A 348 10.53 10.71 21.43
N SER A 349 9.21 10.63 21.48
CA SER A 349 8.50 9.95 22.53
C SER A 349 8.33 8.46 22.20
N PHE A 350 8.15 7.64 23.20
CA PHE A 350 7.71 6.26 23.06
C PHE A 350 6.76 5.89 24.18
N LEU A 351 5.97 4.87 23.95
CA LEU A 351 5.00 4.37 24.90
C LEU A 351 5.07 2.84 24.97
N ILE A 352 4.70 2.30 26.13
CA ILE A 352 4.46 0.88 26.30
C ILE A 352 2.97 0.72 26.58
N VAL A 353 2.33 -0.14 25.81
CA VAL A 353 0.90 -0.42 25.91
C VAL A 353 0.67 -1.88 26.30
N ASN A 354 -0.46 -2.17 26.91
CA ASN A 354 -0.96 -3.52 27.05
C ASN A 354 -1.26 -4.09 25.65
N ALA A 355 -0.75 -5.28 25.33
CA ALA A 355 -0.90 -5.85 23.99
C ALA A 355 -2.36 -6.25 23.65
N ASP A 356 -3.18 -6.58 24.65
CA ASP A 356 -4.57 -6.99 24.43
C ASP A 356 -5.53 -5.80 24.37
N THR A 357 -5.36 -4.82 25.28
CA THR A 357 -6.29 -3.67 25.38
C THR A 357 -5.80 -2.44 24.61
N LEU A 358 -4.55 -2.39 24.25
CA LEU A 358 -3.83 -1.24 23.68
C LEU A 358 -3.86 0.01 24.58
N GLU A 359 -4.13 -0.13 25.89
CA GLU A 359 -4.08 0.97 26.85
C GLU A 359 -2.65 1.29 27.28
N ASP A 360 -2.40 2.57 27.58
CA ASP A 360 -1.09 3.02 28.04
C ASP A 360 -0.71 2.41 29.38
N LEU A 361 0.41 1.72 29.44
CA LEU A 361 1.06 1.35 30.69
C LEU A 361 2.04 2.45 31.13
N VAL A 362 2.83 2.98 30.19
CA VAL A 362 3.85 3.98 30.47
C VAL A 362 4.14 4.78 29.19
N SER A 363 4.47 6.07 29.35
CA SER A 363 4.88 6.96 28.26
C SER A 363 6.10 7.78 28.67
N PHE A 364 7.04 7.94 27.72
CA PHE A 364 8.31 8.66 27.94
C PHE A 364 8.58 9.65 26.84
N GLN A 365 9.28 10.75 27.20
CA GLN A 365 9.80 11.71 26.24
C GLN A 365 11.16 12.26 26.71
N HIS A 366 12.20 11.48 26.48
CA HIS A 366 13.57 11.91 26.79
C HIS A 366 14.35 12.39 25.57
N ARG A 367 13.88 12.04 24.36
CA ARG A 367 14.46 12.44 23.09
C ARG A 367 13.55 13.41 22.36
N LYS A 368 14.09 14.13 21.39
CA LYS A 368 13.35 15.09 20.54
C LYS A 368 13.31 14.67 19.08
N ASP A 369 14.16 13.70 18.72
CA ASP A 369 14.25 13.18 17.36
C ASP A 369 13.58 11.79 17.26
N VAL A 370 13.26 11.37 16.06
CA VAL A 370 12.53 10.12 15.75
C VAL A 370 13.13 8.94 16.50
N ILE A 371 12.26 8.13 17.11
CA ILE A 371 12.66 6.83 17.65
C ILE A 371 12.70 5.83 16.49
N SER A 372 13.90 5.49 16.06
CA SER A 372 14.12 4.67 14.87
C SER A 372 13.93 3.16 15.11
N GLU A 373 14.28 2.67 16.29
CA GLU A 373 14.13 1.26 16.65
C GLU A 373 13.89 1.10 18.15
N ILE A 374 13.15 0.07 18.53
CA ILE A 374 12.84 -0.24 19.92
C ILE A 374 12.85 -1.76 20.14
N ARG A 375 13.55 -2.25 21.18
CA ARG A 375 13.71 -3.69 21.43
C ARG A 375 13.72 -4.02 22.91
N PHE A 376 12.87 -4.98 23.32
CA PHE A 376 12.97 -5.59 24.66
C PHE A 376 14.17 -6.52 24.75
N SER A 377 14.81 -6.55 25.92
CA SER A 377 15.83 -7.57 26.21
C SER A 377 15.18 -8.97 26.27
N PRO A 378 15.92 -10.02 25.93
CA PRO A 378 15.40 -11.39 25.98
C PRO A 378 15.07 -11.84 27.41
N GLY A 379 14.48 -13.02 27.54
CA GLY A 379 14.05 -13.61 28.80
C GLY A 379 12.85 -12.91 29.41
N ALA A 380 12.99 -12.29 30.55
CA ALA A 380 11.89 -11.61 31.24
C ALA A 380 11.59 -10.20 30.71
N GLY A 381 12.24 -9.73 29.65
CA GLY A 381 12.03 -8.37 29.11
C GLY A 381 12.40 -7.26 30.09
N LYS A 382 13.41 -7.48 30.93
CA LYS A 382 13.78 -6.56 32.02
C LYS A 382 14.19 -5.17 31.52
N TYR A 383 14.86 -5.11 30.38
CA TYR A 383 15.34 -3.87 29.79
C TYR A 383 14.69 -3.60 28.43
N LEU A 384 14.62 -2.34 28.07
CA LEU A 384 14.16 -1.86 26.78
C LEU A 384 15.23 -0.96 26.17
N ALA A 385 15.74 -1.32 25.01
CA ALA A 385 16.61 -0.46 24.20
C ALA A 385 15.76 0.41 23.29
N VAL A 386 16.01 1.72 23.33
CA VAL A 386 15.29 2.74 22.56
C VAL A 386 16.30 3.54 21.75
N ALA A 387 16.33 3.32 20.46
CA ALA A 387 17.22 3.98 19.52
C ALA A 387 16.58 5.21 18.91
N SER A 388 17.37 6.25 18.72
CA SER A 388 16.90 7.53 18.17
C SER A 388 17.77 7.99 17.00
N CYS A 389 17.18 8.78 16.13
CA CYS A 389 17.89 9.44 15.03
C CYS A 389 18.89 10.50 15.49
N ASP A 390 18.92 10.83 16.78
CA ASP A 390 19.92 11.71 17.40
C ASP A 390 21.24 10.99 17.77
N ASN A 391 21.50 9.80 17.22
CA ASN A 391 22.70 8.98 17.36
C ASN A 391 22.89 8.31 18.72
N PHE A 392 21.83 8.17 19.51
CA PHE A 392 21.91 7.53 20.82
C PHE A 392 20.97 6.32 20.93
N VAL A 393 21.35 5.37 21.78
CA VAL A 393 20.45 4.32 22.28
C VAL A 393 20.33 4.47 23.78
N ASP A 394 19.11 4.67 24.26
CA ASP A 394 18.79 4.69 25.69
C ASP A 394 18.36 3.29 26.15
N ILE A 395 18.82 2.90 27.32
CA ILE A 395 18.42 1.64 27.96
C ILE A 395 17.57 1.96 29.18
N TYR A 396 16.36 1.41 29.20
CA TYR A 396 15.41 1.57 30.29
C TYR A 396 15.25 0.27 31.06
N ASN A 397 15.09 0.37 32.37
CA ASN A 397 14.58 -0.73 33.17
C ASN A 397 13.05 -0.62 33.17
N VAL A 398 12.37 -1.64 32.59
CA VAL A 398 10.93 -1.61 32.38
C VAL A 398 10.15 -1.57 33.69
N MET A 399 10.57 -2.36 34.69
CA MET A 399 9.89 -2.43 36.00
C MET A 399 9.97 -1.13 36.79
N SER A 400 11.12 -0.48 36.79
CA SER A 400 11.29 0.78 37.53
C SER A 400 10.94 2.02 36.71
N SER A 401 10.67 1.84 35.41
CA SER A 401 10.40 2.93 34.46
C SER A 401 11.49 3.99 34.43
N LYS A 402 12.77 3.58 34.65
CA LYS A 402 13.91 4.50 34.68
C LYS A 402 14.91 4.20 33.57
N ARG A 403 15.46 5.25 32.98
CA ARG A 403 16.63 5.13 32.11
C ARG A 403 17.85 4.77 32.92
N VAL A 404 18.49 3.64 32.60
CA VAL A 404 19.62 3.09 33.34
C VAL A 404 20.94 3.14 32.59
N GLY A 405 20.90 3.40 31.27
CA GLY A 405 22.09 3.52 30.45
C GLY A 405 21.85 4.35 29.20
N ILE A 406 22.96 4.85 28.63
CA ILE A 406 22.99 5.58 27.37
C ILE A 406 24.18 5.08 26.56
N CYS A 407 23.93 4.54 25.38
CA CYS A 407 24.98 4.18 24.42
C CYS A 407 25.36 5.43 23.61
N LYS A 408 26.65 5.77 23.66
CA LYS A 408 27.21 6.96 23.00
C LYS A 408 28.35 6.57 22.06
N GLY A 409 28.56 7.39 21.02
CA GLY A 409 29.69 7.22 20.11
C GLY A 409 29.34 6.63 18.75
N ALA A 410 28.07 6.66 18.38
CA ALA A 410 27.64 6.49 17.00
C ALA A 410 27.88 7.81 16.23
N SER A 411 28.35 7.72 14.99
CA SER A 411 28.62 8.90 14.15
C SER A 411 27.39 9.38 13.37
N SER A 412 26.36 8.55 13.28
CA SER A 412 25.13 8.82 12.54
C SER A 412 23.91 8.22 13.24
N TYR A 413 22.71 8.49 12.70
CA TYR A 413 21.46 7.98 13.22
C TYR A 413 21.44 6.45 13.31
N ILE A 414 20.74 5.93 14.30
CA ILE A 414 20.65 4.50 14.56
C ILE A 414 19.59 3.88 13.63
N THR A 415 19.92 2.77 13.00
CA THR A 415 19.01 2.05 12.08
C THR A 415 18.48 0.75 12.67
N HIS A 416 19.34 -0.06 13.30
CA HIS A 416 18.96 -1.37 13.83
C HIS A 416 19.60 -1.62 15.19
N VAL A 417 18.91 -2.38 16.04
CA VAL A 417 19.38 -2.77 17.38
C VAL A 417 18.98 -4.21 17.65
N ASP A 418 19.94 -5.02 18.10
CA ASP A 418 19.71 -6.40 18.54
C ASP A 418 20.38 -6.68 19.90
N TRP A 419 19.74 -7.52 20.71
CA TRP A 419 20.27 -8.01 21.96
C TRP A 419 20.95 -9.36 21.79
N ASP A 420 21.99 -9.63 22.56
CA ASP A 420 22.49 -10.99 22.74
C ASP A 420 21.50 -11.82 23.58
N VAL A 421 21.58 -13.16 23.49
CA VAL A 421 20.66 -14.06 24.20
C VAL A 421 20.70 -13.92 25.72
N ARG A 422 21.78 -13.35 26.28
CA ARG A 422 21.95 -13.14 27.74
C ARG A 422 21.43 -11.76 28.18
N GLY A 423 21.04 -10.88 27.26
CA GLY A 423 20.61 -9.52 27.57
C GLY A 423 21.71 -8.63 28.17
N LYS A 424 22.97 -8.90 27.82
CA LYS A 424 24.15 -8.18 28.34
C LYS A 424 24.87 -7.35 27.27
N LEU A 425 24.60 -7.59 26.02
CA LEU A 425 25.25 -6.93 24.89
C LEU A 425 24.20 -6.47 23.89
N LEU A 426 24.45 -5.29 23.34
CA LEU A 426 23.70 -4.74 22.19
C LEU A 426 24.62 -4.64 21.00
N GLN A 427 24.17 -5.07 19.82
CA GLN A 427 24.71 -4.60 18.56
C GLN A 427 23.84 -3.52 17.98
N VAL A 428 24.44 -2.54 17.34
CA VAL A 428 23.78 -1.35 16.81
C VAL A 428 24.32 -1.05 15.41
N ASN A 429 23.43 -0.86 14.44
CA ASN A 429 23.82 -0.35 13.13
C ASN A 429 23.50 1.13 13.03
N THR A 430 24.29 1.86 12.23
CA THR A 430 24.10 3.30 11.99
C THR A 430 23.98 3.59 10.50
N GLY A 431 23.40 4.75 10.16
CA GLY A 431 23.32 5.25 8.79
C GLY A 431 24.69 5.55 8.15
N ALA A 432 25.76 5.64 8.93
CA ALA A 432 27.14 5.71 8.45
C ALA A 432 27.76 4.34 8.16
N LYS A 433 26.95 3.27 8.14
CA LYS A 433 27.37 1.87 7.93
C LYS A 433 28.35 1.36 8.97
N GLU A 434 28.19 1.80 10.24
CA GLU A 434 28.94 1.29 11.38
C GLU A 434 28.17 0.17 12.06
N GLN A 435 28.89 -0.88 12.47
CA GLN A 435 28.41 -1.88 13.43
C GLN A 435 29.10 -1.65 14.77
N LEU A 436 28.34 -1.29 15.79
CA LEU A 436 28.82 -0.94 17.12
C LEU A 436 28.27 -1.90 18.17
N PHE A 437 29.04 -2.07 19.26
CA PHE A 437 28.66 -2.95 20.36
C PHE A 437 28.68 -2.18 21.67
N PHE A 438 27.68 -2.45 22.52
CA PHE A 438 27.54 -1.79 23.83
C PHE A 438 27.18 -2.81 24.91
N GLU A 439 27.88 -2.70 26.05
CA GLU A 439 27.54 -3.46 27.25
C GLU A 439 26.24 -2.93 27.87
N ALA A 440 25.30 -3.81 28.15
CA ALA A 440 24.05 -3.45 28.81
C ALA A 440 24.07 -3.89 30.30
N PRO A 441 23.39 -3.17 31.19
CA PRO A 441 22.52 -2.01 30.92
C PRO A 441 23.22 -0.64 30.89
N ARG A 442 24.51 -0.56 31.13
CA ARG A 442 25.23 0.72 31.30
C ARG A 442 25.42 1.49 29.99
N GLY A 443 25.41 0.83 28.84
CA GLY A 443 25.64 1.45 27.54
C GLY A 443 27.12 1.76 27.24
N LYS A 444 28.06 1.03 27.85
CA LYS A 444 29.49 1.22 27.60
C LYS A 444 29.88 0.60 26.26
N LYS A 445 30.50 1.40 25.38
CA LYS A 445 30.99 0.91 24.07
C LYS A 445 32.05 -0.16 24.25
N GLN A 446 31.93 -1.24 23.48
CA GLN A 446 32.83 -2.39 23.45
C GLN A 446 33.44 -2.52 22.06
N THR A 447 34.69 -2.99 21.99
CA THR A 447 35.33 -3.37 20.73
C THR A 447 35.40 -4.89 20.69
N ILE A 448 34.71 -5.50 19.74
CA ILE A 448 34.64 -6.95 19.59
C ILE A 448 35.20 -7.33 18.21
N PRO A 449 36.21 -8.22 18.13
CA PRO A 449 36.73 -8.71 16.86
C PRO A 449 35.65 -9.46 16.06
N SER A 450 35.63 -9.32 14.74
CA SER A 450 34.61 -9.94 13.87
C SER A 450 34.46 -11.45 14.06
N LEU A 451 35.56 -12.18 14.29
CA LEU A 451 35.54 -13.61 14.55
C LEU A 451 34.86 -13.97 15.87
N GLU A 452 34.84 -13.07 16.83
CA GLU A 452 34.14 -13.27 18.12
C GLU A 452 32.65 -12.91 18.00
N VAL A 453 32.31 -11.94 17.18
CA VAL A 453 30.91 -11.57 16.90
C VAL A 453 30.12 -12.75 16.36
N GLU A 454 30.72 -13.56 15.50
CA GLU A 454 30.11 -14.78 14.95
C GLU A 454 29.81 -15.86 15.99
N LYS A 455 30.49 -15.84 17.10
CA LYS A 455 30.29 -16.81 18.22
C LYS A 455 29.24 -16.35 19.22
N ILE A 456 28.81 -15.07 19.13
CA ILE A 456 27.80 -14.54 20.03
C ILE A 456 26.44 -15.05 19.60
N GLY A 457 25.68 -15.64 20.51
CA GLY A 457 24.27 -15.94 20.31
C GLY A 457 23.45 -14.65 20.39
N TRP A 458 22.77 -14.30 19.32
CA TRP A 458 21.85 -13.16 19.26
C TRP A 458 20.42 -13.60 19.51
N ALA A 459 19.68 -12.86 20.31
CA ALA A 459 18.27 -13.14 20.59
C ALA A 459 17.38 -12.80 19.40
N SER A 460 17.79 -11.80 18.61
CA SER A 460 17.22 -11.46 17.32
C SER A 460 18.35 -11.05 16.38
N TRP A 461 18.14 -11.17 15.09
CA TRP A 461 19.06 -10.63 14.11
C TRP A 461 18.30 -9.78 13.11
N THR A 462 18.45 -8.48 13.22
CA THR A 462 17.92 -7.49 12.29
C THR A 462 19.02 -6.64 11.65
N SER A 463 20.26 -6.90 12.03
CA SER A 463 21.44 -6.20 11.51
C SER A 463 21.61 -6.45 10.02
N VAL A 464 21.85 -5.39 9.28
CA VAL A 464 22.19 -5.44 7.84
C VAL A 464 23.70 -5.30 7.61
N LEU A 465 24.49 -5.17 8.67
CA LEU A 465 25.94 -4.98 8.64
C LEU A 465 26.67 -6.08 9.43
N GLY A 466 27.92 -6.29 9.04
CA GLY A 466 28.83 -7.25 9.70
C GLY A 466 29.24 -8.40 8.80
N SER A 467 30.24 -9.19 9.25
CA SER A 467 30.81 -10.30 8.47
C SER A 467 29.80 -11.38 8.06
N CYS A 468 28.73 -11.54 8.85
CA CYS A 468 27.65 -12.48 8.56
C CYS A 468 26.66 -11.99 7.49
N CYS A 469 26.73 -10.72 7.09
CA CYS A 469 25.78 -10.07 6.19
C CYS A 469 26.47 -9.37 4.99
N GLU A 470 27.76 -9.58 4.75
CA GLU A 470 28.46 -8.94 3.64
C GLU A 470 27.82 -9.27 2.29
N GLY A 471 27.35 -10.50 2.12
CA GLY A 471 26.77 -10.99 0.87
C GLY A 471 25.38 -10.49 0.54
N ILE A 472 24.71 -9.78 1.45
CA ILE A 472 23.35 -9.24 1.17
C ILE A 472 23.41 -7.90 0.40
N TRP A 473 24.58 -7.26 0.37
CA TRP A 473 24.76 -5.99 -0.31
C TRP A 473 25.02 -6.21 -1.81
N PRO A 474 24.44 -5.35 -2.67
CA PRO A 474 24.60 -5.50 -4.13
C PRO A 474 26.04 -5.26 -4.57
N ILE A 475 26.34 -5.71 -5.78
CA ILE A 475 27.62 -5.52 -6.47
C ILE A 475 27.86 -4.02 -6.70
N ILE A 476 29.12 -3.62 -6.70
CA ILE A 476 29.54 -2.25 -7.05
C ILE A 476 28.92 -1.83 -8.39
N GLY A 477 27.99 -0.89 -8.36
CA GLY A 477 27.27 -0.37 -9.54
C GLY A 477 25.75 -0.35 -9.41
N GLU A 478 25.14 -1.19 -8.57
CA GLU A 478 23.74 -1.08 -8.19
C GLU A 478 23.63 -0.23 -6.92
N VAL A 479 22.97 0.91 -7.02
CA VAL A 479 22.73 1.82 -5.88
C VAL A 479 21.43 1.36 -5.21
N THR A 480 21.48 0.28 -4.43
CA THR A 480 20.36 -0.14 -3.59
C THR A 480 20.79 -0.21 -2.13
N ASP A 481 19.91 0.22 -1.25
CA ASP A 481 20.10 0.07 0.19
C ASP A 481 19.24 -1.07 0.74
N VAL A 482 19.86 -1.95 1.52
CA VAL A 482 19.15 -2.97 2.31
C VAL A 482 18.58 -2.28 3.53
N THR A 483 17.25 -2.16 3.57
CA THR A 483 16.53 -1.38 4.58
C THR A 483 16.18 -2.19 5.83
N ALA A 484 15.98 -3.50 5.67
CA ALA A 484 15.58 -4.38 6.75
C ALA A 484 16.13 -5.80 6.56
N SER A 485 16.33 -6.50 7.66
CA SER A 485 16.64 -7.92 7.67
C SER A 485 15.98 -8.63 8.84
N CYS A 486 15.77 -9.92 8.72
CA CYS A 486 15.33 -10.79 9.81
C CYS A 486 15.77 -12.23 9.58
N LEU A 487 16.37 -12.82 10.59
CA LEU A 487 16.86 -14.20 10.55
C LEU A 487 15.80 -15.16 11.11
N THR A 488 15.66 -16.34 10.52
CA THR A 488 14.84 -17.43 11.06
C THR A 488 15.35 -17.90 12.43
N SER A 489 14.47 -18.49 13.22
CA SER A 489 14.80 -18.99 14.57
C SER A 489 15.88 -20.09 14.54
N ASP A 490 15.90 -20.89 13.48
CA ASP A 490 16.91 -21.93 13.24
C ASP A 490 18.24 -21.39 12.68
N SER A 491 18.33 -20.09 12.49
CA SER A 491 19.52 -19.37 11.98
C SER A 491 20.02 -19.86 10.61
N LYS A 492 19.14 -20.29 9.72
CA LYS A 492 19.51 -20.79 8.38
C LYS A 492 19.20 -19.82 7.25
N VAL A 493 18.14 -19.04 7.37
CA VAL A 493 17.64 -18.18 6.31
C VAL A 493 17.52 -16.75 6.79
N LEU A 494 18.16 -15.83 6.05
CA LEU A 494 18.06 -14.40 6.27
C LEU A 494 17.15 -13.79 5.20
N ALA A 495 16.03 -13.25 5.62
CA ALA A 495 15.16 -12.45 4.76
C ALA A 495 15.60 -10.99 4.80
N THR A 496 15.60 -10.32 3.64
CA THR A 496 15.92 -8.89 3.53
C THR A 496 14.88 -8.16 2.71
N GLY A 497 14.72 -6.88 2.99
CA GLY A 497 13.98 -5.92 2.18
C GLY A 497 14.89 -4.80 1.70
N ASP A 498 14.63 -4.26 0.52
CA ASP A 498 15.42 -3.16 -0.03
C ASP A 498 14.57 -1.96 -0.47
N ASP A 499 15.24 -0.88 -0.86
CA ASP A 499 14.62 0.38 -1.27
C ASP A 499 13.91 0.31 -2.63
N PHE A 500 14.14 -0.73 -3.43
CA PHE A 500 13.41 -1.00 -4.67
C PHE A 500 12.17 -1.89 -4.50
N GLY A 501 11.83 -2.28 -3.28
CA GLY A 501 10.67 -3.10 -3.00
C GLY A 501 10.90 -4.61 -3.15
N PHE A 502 12.15 -5.04 -3.32
CA PHE A 502 12.47 -6.45 -3.41
C PHE A 502 12.57 -7.09 -2.03
N VAL A 503 12.01 -8.29 -1.92
CA VAL A 503 12.23 -9.19 -0.80
C VAL A 503 13.19 -10.28 -1.27
N LYS A 504 14.30 -10.47 -0.55
CA LYS A 504 15.33 -11.46 -0.91
C LYS A 504 15.54 -12.45 0.22
N LEU A 505 15.78 -13.70 -0.11
CA LEU A 505 16.17 -14.74 0.84
C LEU A 505 17.61 -15.18 0.57
N PHE A 506 18.39 -15.16 1.63
CA PHE A 506 19.78 -15.61 1.63
C PHE A 506 19.96 -16.79 2.60
N ARG A 507 20.89 -17.66 2.34
CA ARG A 507 21.42 -18.56 3.36
C ARG A 507 22.20 -17.76 4.40
N TYR A 508 22.03 -18.09 5.66
CA TYR A 508 22.81 -17.47 6.72
C TYR A 508 23.90 -18.41 7.22
N PRO A 509 25.12 -17.91 7.52
CA PRO A 509 25.58 -16.54 7.28
C PRO A 509 25.87 -16.27 5.80
N ALA A 510 25.49 -15.07 5.32
CA ALA A 510 25.76 -14.60 3.99
C ALA A 510 27.14 -13.92 3.93
N LYS A 511 28.19 -14.75 3.87
CA LYS A 511 29.58 -14.28 3.86
C LYS A 511 30.08 -14.00 2.45
N GLY A 512 31.02 -13.06 2.33
CA GLY A 512 31.64 -12.69 1.07
C GLY A 512 30.84 -11.67 0.27
N LYS A 513 31.40 -11.24 -0.86
CA LYS A 513 30.87 -10.08 -1.62
C LYS A 513 29.63 -10.38 -2.46
N PHE A 514 29.25 -11.65 -2.64
CA PHE A 514 28.16 -12.05 -3.54
C PHE A 514 27.42 -13.26 -2.94
N GLY A 515 26.47 -13.00 -2.05
CA GLY A 515 25.62 -14.05 -1.52
C GLY A 515 24.60 -14.49 -2.59
N LYS A 516 24.42 -15.79 -2.76
CA LYS A 516 23.31 -16.31 -3.57
C LYS A 516 21.98 -16.01 -2.89
N PHE A 517 21.00 -15.55 -3.65
CA PHE A 517 19.68 -15.21 -3.12
C PHE A 517 18.57 -15.59 -4.10
N LYS A 518 17.36 -15.73 -3.55
CA LYS A 518 16.11 -15.71 -4.34
C LYS A 518 15.43 -14.35 -4.14
N ARG A 519 14.94 -13.76 -5.22
CA ARG A 519 14.30 -12.44 -5.25
C ARG A 519 12.81 -12.57 -5.53
N TYR A 520 12.03 -11.82 -4.76
CA TYR A 520 10.57 -11.77 -4.89
C TYR A 520 10.12 -10.31 -5.03
N VAL A 521 9.16 -10.09 -5.92
CA VAL A 521 8.62 -8.77 -6.23
C VAL A 521 7.16 -8.70 -5.82
N ALA A 522 6.84 -7.82 -4.89
CA ALA A 522 5.46 -7.60 -4.49
C ALA A 522 5.19 -6.16 -4.00
N HIS A 523 6.16 -5.51 -3.39
CA HIS A 523 6.06 -4.12 -2.99
C HIS A 523 6.34 -3.20 -4.18
N SER A 524 5.60 -2.08 -4.29
CA SER A 524 5.82 -1.07 -5.33
C SER A 524 6.78 0.02 -4.91
N THR A 525 7.07 0.08 -3.61
CA THR A 525 8.02 1.03 -3.02
C THR A 525 8.95 0.28 -2.10
N HIS A 526 9.88 0.99 -1.47
CA HIS A 526 10.84 0.40 -0.55
C HIS A 526 10.16 -0.45 0.53
N VAL A 527 10.77 -1.59 0.84
CA VAL A 527 10.40 -2.44 1.96
C VAL A 527 10.94 -1.81 3.24
N THR A 528 10.08 -1.41 4.16
CA THR A 528 10.52 -0.77 5.39
C THR A 528 10.88 -1.76 6.49
N ASN A 529 10.24 -2.93 6.51
CA ASN A 529 10.52 -3.94 7.51
C ASN A 529 10.15 -5.35 7.06
N VAL A 530 10.86 -6.33 7.60
CA VAL A 530 10.62 -7.77 7.40
C VAL A 530 10.72 -8.50 8.73
N ARG A 531 9.79 -9.43 9.00
CA ARG A 531 9.79 -10.22 10.24
C ARG A 531 9.27 -11.63 9.99
N TRP A 532 9.94 -12.62 10.53
CA TRP A 532 9.44 -13.98 10.63
C TRP A 532 8.42 -14.09 11.77
N THR A 533 7.44 -14.97 11.64
CA THR A 533 6.57 -15.36 12.75
C THR A 533 7.35 -16.21 13.75
N TYR A 534 6.79 -16.38 14.95
CA TYR A 534 7.43 -17.11 16.05
C TYR A 534 7.81 -18.56 15.71
N ASP A 535 7.13 -19.17 14.77
CA ASP A 535 7.29 -20.54 14.28
C ASP A 535 7.99 -20.63 12.91
N ASP A 536 8.45 -19.50 12.37
CA ASP A 536 9.03 -19.34 11.05
C ASP A 536 8.15 -19.82 9.89
N SER A 537 6.85 -20.07 10.12
CA SER A 537 5.93 -20.54 9.07
C SER A 537 5.57 -19.45 8.06
N LEU A 538 5.60 -18.19 8.50
CA LEU A 538 5.28 -17.03 7.68
C LEU A 538 6.39 -15.99 7.77
N LEU A 539 6.66 -15.36 6.63
CA LEU A 539 7.37 -14.08 6.57
C LEU A 539 6.35 -12.96 6.40
N VAL A 540 6.49 -11.91 7.19
CA VAL A 540 5.69 -10.69 7.10
C VAL A 540 6.58 -9.57 6.60
N THR A 541 6.14 -8.85 5.57
CA THR A 541 6.86 -7.69 5.04
C THR A 541 5.92 -6.51 4.93
N ILE A 542 6.44 -5.31 5.16
CA ILE A 542 5.70 -4.06 4.99
C ILE A 542 6.43 -3.15 4.01
N GLY A 543 5.67 -2.54 3.13
CA GLY A 543 6.14 -1.49 2.23
C GLY A 543 5.86 -0.11 2.80
N GLY A 544 6.72 0.86 2.51
CA GLY A 544 6.59 2.22 2.99
C GLY A 544 5.38 2.94 2.39
N ALA A 545 5.59 3.63 1.30
CA ALA A 545 4.56 4.44 0.66
C ALA A 545 3.45 3.63 -0.03
N ASP A 546 3.67 2.35 -0.34
CA ASP A 546 2.59 1.47 -0.82
C ASP A 546 1.61 1.06 0.28
N THR A 547 1.91 1.39 1.54
CA THR A 547 1.07 1.15 2.72
C THR A 547 0.62 -0.30 2.91
N SER A 548 1.29 -1.25 2.25
CA SER A 548 0.89 -2.65 2.23
C SER A 548 1.61 -3.50 3.27
N LEU A 549 0.92 -4.53 3.72
CA LEU A 549 1.46 -5.61 4.53
C LEU A 549 1.25 -6.90 3.75
N MET A 550 2.36 -7.59 3.43
CA MET A 550 2.37 -8.83 2.67
C MET A 550 2.68 -10.01 3.57
N LEU A 551 2.00 -11.12 3.33
CA LEU A 551 2.26 -12.39 3.98
C LEU A 551 2.82 -13.38 2.95
N TRP A 552 3.82 -14.13 3.36
CA TRP A 552 4.50 -15.13 2.56
C TRP A 552 4.54 -16.44 3.31
N THR A 553 4.11 -17.53 2.70
CA THR A 553 4.35 -18.87 3.24
C THR A 553 5.80 -19.26 3.00
N TYR A 554 6.40 -19.87 4.00
CA TYR A 554 7.74 -20.40 3.91
C TYR A 554 7.67 -21.92 3.73
N GLU A 555 8.22 -22.39 2.63
CA GLU A 555 8.27 -23.81 2.30
C GLU A 555 9.74 -24.22 2.09
N MET A 556 10.10 -25.35 2.70
CA MET A 556 11.39 -25.98 2.46
C MET A 556 11.20 -26.95 1.29
N GLU A 557 11.76 -26.64 0.12
CA GLU A 557 11.77 -27.59 -0.98
C GLU A 557 12.74 -28.72 -0.65
N GLY A 558 12.25 -29.97 -0.60
CA GLY A 558 13.09 -31.16 -0.49
C GLY A 558 13.97 -31.34 -1.74
N HIS A 559 14.97 -32.22 -1.66
CA HIS A 559 15.86 -32.55 -2.76
C HIS A 559 15.08 -32.73 -4.08
N ARG A 560 15.28 -31.85 -5.05
CA ARG A 560 14.94 -32.16 -6.44
C ARG A 560 15.98 -33.14 -6.97
N ASP A 561 15.56 -34.39 -7.14
CA ASP A 561 16.30 -35.34 -7.96
C ASP A 561 16.49 -34.73 -9.36
N SER A 562 17.72 -34.63 -9.81
CA SER A 562 18.14 -34.00 -11.06
C SER A 562 17.68 -34.73 -12.35
N ARG A 563 16.59 -35.54 -12.29
CA ARG A 563 16.15 -36.42 -13.37
C ARG A 563 14.74 -36.20 -13.92
N GLN A 564 14.02 -35.19 -13.48
CA GLN A 564 12.73 -34.85 -14.13
C GLN A 564 12.69 -33.40 -14.54
N CYS A 565 13.19 -33.18 -15.75
CA CYS A 565 12.84 -32.07 -16.59
C CYS A 565 11.50 -32.40 -17.24
N ASP A 566 10.39 -32.04 -16.63
CA ASP A 566 9.09 -31.99 -17.30
C ASP A 566 8.62 -30.54 -17.33
N SER A 567 8.59 -30.07 -18.57
CA SER A 567 7.95 -28.86 -19.05
C SER A 567 6.51 -28.78 -18.60
N GLU A 568 6.16 -27.69 -18.00
CA GLU A 568 4.89 -27.00 -17.91
C GLU A 568 4.64 -26.43 -16.50
N GLU A 569 5.38 -25.38 -16.16
CA GLU A 569 4.85 -24.41 -15.19
C GLU A 569 5.26 -23.00 -15.65
N SER A 570 4.27 -22.19 -15.82
CA SER A 570 4.25 -20.85 -16.37
C SER A 570 5.34 -19.92 -15.85
N ASP A 571 6.06 -19.34 -16.76
CA ASP A 571 7.01 -18.25 -16.69
C ASP A 571 6.50 -17.02 -15.89
N LEU A 572 6.60 -17.06 -14.58
CA LEU A 572 6.41 -15.90 -13.71
C LEU A 572 7.52 -15.73 -12.67
N ASP A 573 8.45 -16.67 -12.62
CA ASP A 573 9.68 -16.56 -11.85
C ASP A 573 10.81 -16.22 -12.82
N SER A 574 11.05 -14.92 -13.05
CA SER A 574 12.31 -14.50 -13.64
C SER A 574 13.42 -14.77 -12.61
N GLU A 575 13.95 -15.98 -12.66
CA GLU A 575 15.17 -16.36 -11.97
C GLU A 575 16.34 -15.62 -12.63
N GLU A 576 16.60 -14.39 -12.23
CA GLU A 576 17.93 -13.84 -12.38
C GLU A 576 18.77 -14.33 -11.21
N ASP A 577 19.45 -15.43 -11.42
CA ASP A 577 20.52 -15.93 -10.56
C ASP A 577 21.66 -14.90 -10.55
N GLY A 578 21.65 -13.99 -9.58
CA GLY A 578 22.67 -12.94 -9.42
C GLY A 578 23.97 -13.44 -8.82
N GLY A 579 24.39 -14.67 -9.09
CA GLY A 579 25.64 -15.23 -8.58
C GLY A 579 26.48 -15.85 -9.66
N TYR A 580 27.78 -15.52 -9.71
CA TYR A 580 28.75 -16.20 -10.56
C TYR A 580 28.83 -17.69 -10.19
N ASP A 581 28.62 -18.54 -11.18
CA ASP A 581 28.77 -20.00 -11.11
C ASP A 581 30.25 -20.32 -10.93
N SER A 582 30.66 -20.75 -9.75
CA SER A 582 31.88 -21.53 -9.58
C SER A 582 31.45 -22.96 -9.36
N ASP A 583 31.80 -23.82 -10.31
CA ASP A 583 31.64 -25.27 -10.28
C ASP A 583 32.05 -25.87 -8.96
N VAL A 584 31.10 -26.05 -8.03
CA VAL A 584 31.22 -26.98 -6.91
C VAL A 584 29.86 -27.62 -6.62
N THR A 585 29.75 -28.85 -7.07
CA THR A 585 28.85 -29.94 -6.61
C THR A 585 27.49 -29.57 -6.03
N ARG A 586 26.47 -29.62 -6.90
CA ARG A 586 25.03 -29.39 -6.65
C ARG A 586 24.32 -30.49 -5.87
N GLU A 587 25.00 -31.46 -5.28
CA GLU A 587 24.33 -32.71 -4.87
C GLU A 587 23.63 -32.71 -3.49
N ASN A 588 23.70 -31.64 -2.68
CA ASN A 588 23.06 -31.63 -1.34
C ASN A 588 22.53 -30.26 -0.91
N GLU A 589 22.01 -29.43 -1.80
CA GLU A 589 21.49 -28.12 -1.44
C GLU A 589 19.98 -28.15 -1.17
N ILE A 590 19.58 -27.89 0.09
CA ILE A 590 18.20 -27.59 0.43
C ILE A 590 17.86 -26.20 -0.07
N ILE A 591 16.88 -26.11 -0.97
CA ILE A 591 16.42 -24.82 -1.53
C ILE A 591 15.29 -24.30 -0.65
N TYR A 592 15.45 -23.10 -0.12
CA TYR A 592 14.41 -22.39 0.62
C TYR A 592 13.67 -21.44 -0.30
N THR A 593 12.34 -21.48 -0.25
CA THR A 593 11.49 -20.58 -1.03
C THR A 593 10.43 -19.95 -0.15
N ILE A 594 10.00 -18.77 -0.51
CA ILE A 594 8.76 -18.19 0.01
C ILE A 594 7.77 -18.06 -1.14
N LYS A 595 6.50 -18.24 -0.82
CA LYS A 595 5.40 -17.93 -1.74
C LYS A 595 4.51 -16.90 -1.09
N ALA A 596 4.18 -15.86 -1.83
CA ALA A 596 3.13 -14.93 -1.39
C ALA A 596 1.88 -15.76 -1.14
N LEU A 597 1.28 -15.61 0.03
CA LEU A 597 0.07 -16.30 0.36
C LEU A 597 -0.99 -15.98 -0.69
N SER A 598 -1.21 -16.94 -1.58
CA SER A 598 -2.42 -17.00 -2.38
C SER A 598 -3.54 -17.41 -1.42
N THR A 599 -4.29 -16.50 -0.93
CA THR A 599 -5.12 -16.81 0.20
C THR A 599 -6.57 -16.98 -0.17
N ASN A 600 -7.16 -17.99 0.41
CA ASN A 600 -8.57 -18.10 0.72
C ASN A 600 -9.11 -16.90 1.49
N ILE A 601 -8.34 -15.88 1.66
CA ILE A 601 -8.56 -14.89 2.64
C ILE A 601 -8.75 -13.62 1.89
N ARG A 602 -9.78 -12.96 2.28
CA ARG A 602 -10.00 -11.59 1.89
C ARG A 602 -8.67 -10.90 2.08
N PRO A 603 -8.00 -10.49 1.00
CA PRO A 603 -6.70 -9.87 1.14
C PRO A 603 -6.88 -8.60 1.93
N MET A 604 -6.38 -8.63 3.15
CA MET A 604 -6.28 -7.45 3.97
C MET A 604 -5.01 -6.71 3.66
N PHE A 605 -4.12 -7.44 3.05
CA PHE A 605 -2.76 -7.08 2.88
C PHE A 605 -2.42 -7.13 1.40
N GLY A 606 -1.52 -6.30 1.01
CA GLY A 606 -0.97 -6.33 -0.30
C GLY A 606 -2.03 -6.12 -1.36
N ILE A 607 -2.88 -5.14 -1.18
CA ILE A 607 -3.51 -4.57 -2.35
C ILE A 607 -2.36 -4.27 -3.27
N LYS A 608 -2.40 -4.86 -4.44
CA LYS A 608 -1.36 -4.67 -5.44
C LYS A 608 -1.01 -3.20 -5.53
N PRO A 609 0.23 -2.81 -5.33
CA PRO A 609 0.57 -1.39 -5.31
C PRO A 609 0.12 -0.65 -6.57
N HIS A 610 0.14 -1.31 -7.73
CA HIS A 610 -0.34 -0.74 -8.98
C HIS A 610 -1.86 -0.80 -9.17
N LEU A 611 -2.60 -1.46 -8.27
CA LEU A 611 -4.06 -1.37 -8.17
C LEU A 611 -4.49 -0.55 -6.94
N GLN A 612 -3.58 -0.30 -6.01
CA GLN A 612 -3.74 0.74 -5.02
C GLN A 612 -3.53 2.08 -5.71
N GLN A 613 -4.58 2.54 -6.32
CA GLN A 613 -4.65 3.95 -6.57
C GLN A 613 -4.68 4.63 -5.21
N LYS A 614 -3.60 5.30 -4.86
CA LYS A 614 -3.74 6.45 -3.98
C LYS A 614 -4.67 7.39 -4.73
N GLU A 615 -5.94 7.37 -4.36
CA GLU A 615 -6.80 8.45 -4.80
C GLU A 615 -6.14 9.74 -4.33
N PRO A 616 -5.82 10.66 -5.24
CA PRO A 616 -5.25 11.94 -4.84
C PRO A 616 -6.15 12.55 -3.78
N THR A 617 -5.56 13.08 -2.73
CA THR A 617 -6.26 13.87 -1.73
C THR A 617 -7.03 14.99 -2.41
N LEU A 618 -8.00 15.61 -1.75
CA LEU A 618 -8.74 16.76 -2.29
C LEU A 618 -7.80 17.86 -2.81
N ASP A 619 -6.60 17.95 -2.25
CA ASP A 619 -5.58 18.91 -2.66
C ASP A 619 -4.83 18.46 -3.92
N GLU A 620 -4.85 17.15 -4.22
CA GLU A 620 -4.21 16.56 -5.40
C GLU A 620 -5.18 16.32 -6.56
N ARG A 621 -6.51 16.36 -6.29
CA ARG A 621 -7.57 16.25 -7.32
C ARG A 621 -7.98 17.57 -7.93
#